data_10d50bc31ead3121e6625a5b33514974
#
_entry.id   10d50bc31ead3121e6625a5b33514974
#
_cell.length_a   1.000
_cell.length_b   1.000
_cell.length_c   1.000
_cell.angle_alpha   90.00
_cell.angle_beta   90.00
_cell.angle_gamma   90.00
#
_symmetry.space_group_name_H-M   'P 1'
#
loop_
_entity.id
_entity.type
_entity.pdbx_description
1 polymer ?
#
loop_
_entity_poly.entity_id
_entity_poly.type
_entity_poly.pdbx_seq_one_letter_code
_entity_poly.pdbx_strand_id
1 'polypeptide(L)'
;MTKQKKIISVLTAAALLCTGIGTAGISQPLTASAADSIESSMDWDTLNIAGGGFVSGIITGDDQMYARTDVGGAYRYDYEQKKWVQLLDFLNEADRGFLSVDAMCVDPNDDDTLYLLCGCAYFS
;
A
#
# COMPACT_ATOMS: atom_id res chain seq x y z
N MET A 1 0.34 9.33 -30.98
CA MET A 1 0.87 7.95 -31.05
C MET A 1 0.44 7.24 -29.79
N THR A 2 -0.58 6.40 -29.89
CA THR A 2 -1.27 5.78 -28.73
C THR A 2 -0.52 4.51 -28.34
N LYS A 3 0.09 4.47 -27.16
CA LYS A 3 0.68 3.23 -26.62
C LYS A 3 -0.43 2.37 -26.03
N GLN A 4 -0.78 1.30 -26.72
CA GLN A 4 -1.67 0.26 -26.19
C GLN A 4 -0.93 -0.56 -25.13
N LYS A 5 -1.43 -0.53 -23.89
CA LYS A 5 -1.02 -1.47 -22.83
C LYS A 5 -1.63 -2.84 -23.15
N LYS A 6 -0.79 -3.83 -23.44
CA LYS A 6 -1.23 -5.22 -23.63
C LYS A 6 -1.48 -5.84 -22.24
N ILE A 7 -2.74 -6.01 -21.91
CA ILE A 7 -3.14 -6.85 -20.77
C ILE A 7 -3.12 -8.30 -21.27
N ILE A 8 -2.17 -9.09 -20.80
CA ILE A 8 -2.14 -10.53 -21.06
C ILE A 8 -2.97 -11.20 -19.96
N SER A 9 -4.23 -11.48 -20.28
CA SER A 9 -5.07 -12.35 -19.47
C SER A 9 -4.78 -13.80 -19.86
N VAL A 10 -4.08 -14.52 -19.01
CA VAL A 10 -3.92 -15.98 -19.18
C VAL A 10 -5.09 -16.66 -18.49
N LEU A 11 -6.14 -16.93 -19.25
CA LEU A 11 -7.26 -17.76 -18.81
C LEU A 11 -6.92 -19.22 -19.17
N THR A 12 -6.36 -19.97 -18.24
CA THR A 12 -6.20 -21.43 -18.36
C THR A 12 -7.49 -22.09 -17.93
N ALA A 13 -8.30 -22.50 -18.91
CA ALA A 13 -9.43 -23.39 -18.70
C ALA A 13 -8.91 -24.81 -18.49
N ALA A 14 -8.98 -25.32 -17.28
CA ALA A 14 -8.78 -26.74 -17.00
C ALA A 14 -10.09 -27.50 -17.29
N ALA A 15 -10.10 -28.27 -18.39
CA ALA A 15 -11.18 -29.20 -18.68
C ALA A 15 -11.06 -30.40 -17.75
N LEU A 16 -12.06 -30.61 -16.88
CA LEU A 16 -12.23 -31.85 -16.12
C LEU A 16 -12.79 -32.92 -17.06
N LEU A 17 -12.00 -33.90 -17.39
CA LEU A 17 -12.46 -35.20 -17.89
C LEU A 17 -12.58 -36.15 -16.69
N CYS A 18 -13.82 -36.37 -16.24
CA CYS A 18 -14.15 -37.47 -15.32
C CYS A 18 -14.23 -38.77 -16.09
N THR A 19 -13.29 -39.66 -15.91
CA THR A 19 -13.48 -41.10 -16.11
C THR A 19 -13.04 -41.81 -14.83
N GLY A 20 -13.94 -42.57 -14.28
CA GLY A 20 -13.91 -43.15 -12.97
C GLY A 20 -12.98 -44.35 -12.79
N ILE A 21 -13.01 -44.81 -11.54
CA ILE A 21 -12.63 -46.11 -10.94
C ILE A 21 -11.19 -46.18 -10.40
N GLY A 22 -11.07 -46.25 -9.08
CA GLY A 22 -9.90 -46.71 -8.38
C GLY A 22 -9.65 -46.00 -7.04
N THR A 23 -10.27 -46.54 -5.98
CA THR A 23 -9.98 -46.14 -4.59
C THR A 23 -8.54 -46.46 -4.20
N ALA A 24 -7.71 -45.45 -4.03
CA ALA A 24 -6.55 -45.49 -3.15
C ALA A 24 -6.31 -44.05 -2.68
N GLY A 25 -6.53 -43.81 -1.39
CA GLY A 25 -6.38 -42.51 -0.76
C GLY A 25 -4.94 -42.02 -0.86
N ILE A 26 -4.75 -40.92 -1.56
CA ILE A 26 -3.62 -40.06 -1.37
C ILE A 26 -4.21 -38.65 -1.27
N SER A 27 -4.53 -38.26 -0.03
CA SER A 27 -4.70 -36.87 0.33
C SER A 27 -3.30 -36.22 0.28
N GLN A 28 -2.88 -35.79 -0.88
CA GLN A 28 -1.77 -34.84 -0.97
C GLN A 28 -2.32 -33.48 -0.52
N PRO A 29 -1.71 -32.85 0.49
CA PRO A 29 -2.05 -31.47 0.78
C PRO A 29 -1.70 -30.66 -0.49
N LEU A 30 -2.69 -29.91 -0.99
CA LEU A 30 -2.47 -28.85 -1.96
C LEU A 30 -1.58 -27.80 -1.27
N THR A 31 -0.27 -28.01 -1.28
CA THR A 31 0.69 -26.99 -0.94
C THR A 31 0.59 -25.92 -2.03
N ALA A 32 0.07 -24.77 -1.66
CA ALA A 32 0.01 -23.61 -2.53
C ALA A 32 1.46 -23.15 -2.81
N SER A 33 2.08 -23.75 -3.83
CA SER A 33 3.44 -23.41 -4.29
C SER A 33 3.55 -22.00 -4.86
N ALA A 34 2.44 -21.25 -4.94
CA ALA A 34 2.44 -19.88 -5.41
C ALA A 34 2.92 -18.88 -4.35
N ALA A 35 2.76 -19.17 -3.06
CA ALA A 35 3.20 -18.28 -1.99
C ALA A 35 4.72 -18.23 -1.88
N ASP A 36 5.39 -19.39 -1.93
CA ASP A 36 6.85 -19.49 -1.81
C ASP A 36 7.60 -18.80 -2.96
N SER A 37 7.02 -18.78 -4.18
CA SER A 37 7.63 -18.15 -5.34
C SER A 37 7.51 -16.62 -5.33
N ILE A 38 6.48 -16.09 -4.67
CA ILE A 38 6.30 -14.64 -4.52
C ILE A 38 7.23 -14.11 -3.43
N GLU A 39 7.32 -14.77 -2.29
CA GLU A 39 8.23 -14.36 -1.20
C GLU A 39 9.71 -14.37 -1.61
N SER A 40 10.14 -15.34 -2.42
CA SER A 40 11.52 -15.40 -2.87
C SER A 40 11.93 -14.33 -3.88
N SER A 41 10.96 -13.62 -4.47
CA SER A 41 11.18 -12.50 -5.40
C SER A 41 11.00 -11.13 -4.78
N MET A 42 10.55 -11.05 -3.51
CA MET A 42 10.38 -9.80 -2.78
C MET A 42 11.69 -9.41 -2.11
N ASP A 43 12.16 -8.21 -2.40
CA ASP A 43 13.23 -7.56 -1.67
C ASP A 43 12.60 -6.66 -0.60
N TRP A 44 12.91 -6.93 0.67
CA TRP A 44 12.37 -6.21 1.81
C TRP A 44 13.40 -5.20 2.30
N ASP A 45 13.04 -3.91 2.26
CA ASP A 45 13.86 -2.84 2.81
C ASP A 45 13.10 -2.05 3.88
N THR A 46 13.84 -1.40 4.77
CA THR A 46 13.27 -0.59 5.84
C THR A 46 12.78 0.74 5.30
N LEU A 47 11.49 1.03 5.46
CA LEU A 47 10.91 2.31 5.11
C LEU A 47 11.17 3.34 6.22
N ASN A 48 12.24 4.13 6.07
CA ASN A 48 12.65 5.12 7.06
C ASN A 48 11.82 6.41 6.90
N ILE A 49 10.73 6.55 7.67
CA ILE A 49 9.90 7.76 7.65
C ILE A 49 10.52 8.89 8.47
N ALA A 50 11.44 8.59 9.39
CA ALA A 50 12.15 9.56 10.23
C ALA A 50 11.25 10.48 11.07
N GLY A 51 9.99 10.12 11.26
CA GLY A 51 8.99 10.85 12.01
C GLY A 51 8.55 10.10 13.26
N GLY A 52 7.79 10.78 14.12
CA GLY A 52 7.16 10.17 15.28
C GLY A 52 5.86 9.46 14.93
N GLY A 53 5.45 8.54 15.78
CA GLY A 53 4.17 7.86 15.69
C GLY A 53 4.20 6.54 14.93
N PHE A 54 3.03 5.95 14.83
CA PHE A 54 2.77 4.68 14.15
C PHE A 54 2.23 4.95 12.74
N VAL A 55 2.81 4.31 11.72
CA VAL A 55 2.30 4.41 10.34
C VAL A 55 0.98 3.67 10.26
N SER A 56 -0.12 4.42 10.14
CA SER A 56 -1.47 3.89 10.15
C SER A 56 -2.05 3.67 8.74
N GLY A 57 -1.37 4.13 7.69
CA GLY A 57 -1.75 3.88 6.31
C GLY A 57 -0.76 4.41 5.29
N ILE A 58 -0.74 3.74 4.14
CA ILE A 58 -0.01 4.15 2.94
C ILE A 58 -1.01 4.13 1.79
N ILE A 59 -0.98 5.15 0.94
CA ILE A 59 -1.74 5.21 -0.31
C ILE A 59 -0.82 5.61 -1.45
N THR A 60 -1.17 5.17 -2.63
CA THR A 60 -0.48 5.51 -3.87
C THR A 60 -1.45 6.11 -4.87
N GLY A 61 -1.04 7.19 -5.51
CA GLY A 61 -1.60 7.67 -6.76
C GLY A 61 -0.90 7.01 -7.96
N ASP A 62 -0.97 7.63 -9.12
CA ASP A 62 -0.28 7.15 -10.33
C ASP A 62 1.24 7.35 -10.22
N ASP A 63 1.67 8.50 -9.73
CA ASP A 63 3.09 8.90 -9.65
C ASP A 63 3.56 9.26 -8.22
N GLN A 64 2.65 9.29 -7.24
CA GLN A 64 2.93 9.69 -5.86
C GLN A 64 2.64 8.58 -4.86
N MET A 65 3.38 8.59 -3.76
CA MET A 65 3.14 7.72 -2.61
C MET A 65 3.10 8.55 -1.33
N TYR A 66 2.07 8.30 -0.52
CA TYR A 66 1.84 9.02 0.72
C TYR A 66 1.71 8.07 1.90
N ALA A 67 2.18 8.49 3.06
CA ALA A 67 2.01 7.79 4.33
C ALA A 67 1.36 8.71 5.37
N ARG A 68 0.55 8.13 6.25
CA ARG A 68 -0.02 8.83 7.39
C ARG A 68 0.34 8.15 8.69
N THR A 69 0.43 8.94 9.75
CA THR A 69 0.72 8.44 11.10
C THR A 69 -0.37 8.90 12.07
N ASP A 70 -0.39 8.24 13.23
CA ASP A 70 -1.33 8.56 14.31
C ASP A 70 -1.01 9.89 15.02
N VAL A 71 0.24 10.30 15.11
CA VAL A 71 0.66 11.53 15.82
C VAL A 71 1.79 12.31 15.14
N GLY A 72 2.33 11.83 14.04
CA GLY A 72 3.47 12.44 13.35
C GLY A 72 3.11 13.15 12.04
N GLY A 73 1.84 13.20 11.67
CA GLY A 73 1.38 13.86 10.45
C GLY A 73 1.31 12.97 9.23
N ALA A 74 1.35 13.60 8.06
CA ALA A 74 1.36 12.95 6.76
C ALA A 74 2.68 13.23 6.04
N TYR A 75 3.06 12.30 5.18
CA TYR A 75 4.33 12.32 4.46
C TYR A 75 4.10 11.99 2.99
N ARG A 76 4.90 12.59 2.12
CA ARG A 76 5.04 12.22 0.70
C ARG A 76 6.41 11.60 0.47
N TYR A 77 6.48 10.55 -0.33
CA TYR A 77 7.74 9.95 -0.73
C TYR A 77 8.38 10.72 -1.88
N ASP A 78 9.62 11.16 -1.67
CA ASP A 78 10.46 11.76 -2.70
C ASP A 78 11.30 10.65 -3.36
N TYR A 79 10.97 10.32 -4.59
CA TYR A 79 11.64 9.25 -5.35
C TYR A 79 13.06 9.61 -5.78
N GLU A 80 13.37 10.90 -5.93
CA GLU A 80 14.71 11.35 -6.30
C GLU A 80 15.67 11.25 -5.11
N GLN A 81 15.24 11.73 -3.95
CA GLN A 81 16.03 11.72 -2.73
C GLN A 81 15.86 10.43 -1.91
N LYS A 82 14.93 9.55 -2.31
CA LYS A 82 14.58 8.29 -1.64
C LYS A 82 14.28 8.49 -0.16
N LYS A 83 13.48 9.50 0.15
CA LYS A 83 13.11 9.84 1.53
C LYS A 83 11.66 10.29 1.64
N TRP A 84 11.12 10.20 2.84
CA TRP A 84 9.82 10.76 3.20
C TRP A 84 9.95 12.24 3.55
N VAL A 85 9.07 13.06 3.00
CA VAL A 85 8.98 14.50 3.26
C VAL A 85 7.69 14.74 4.03
N GLN A 86 7.79 15.35 5.21
CA GLN A 86 6.63 15.70 6.03
C GLN A 86 5.82 16.82 5.35
N LEU A 87 4.51 16.67 5.31
CA LEU A 87 3.61 17.62 4.66
C LEU A 87 3.02 18.65 5.64
N LEU A 88 3.02 18.35 6.93
CA LEU A 88 2.40 19.17 7.98
C LEU A 88 3.44 19.86 8.88
N ASP A 89 4.67 20.06 8.41
CA ASP A 89 5.76 20.71 9.15
C ASP A 89 5.57 22.21 9.41
N PHE A 90 4.59 22.83 8.72
CA PHE A 90 4.17 24.22 8.93
C PHE A 90 3.31 24.41 10.19
N LEU A 91 2.79 23.32 10.80
CA LEU A 91 1.96 23.39 12.00
C LEU A 91 2.81 23.77 13.23
N ASN A 92 2.27 24.66 14.06
CA ASN A 92 2.88 25.06 15.31
C ASN A 92 2.43 24.19 16.48
N GLU A 93 2.99 24.41 17.68
CA GLU A 93 2.68 23.63 18.88
C GLU A 93 1.19 23.69 19.27
N ALA A 94 0.51 24.82 19.03
CA ALA A 94 -0.93 24.94 19.33
C ALA A 94 -1.80 24.08 18.41
N ASP A 95 -1.32 23.80 17.21
CA ASP A 95 -2.00 23.03 16.18
C ASP A 95 -1.56 21.56 16.12
N ARG A 96 -0.72 21.12 17.08
CA ARG A 96 -0.15 19.76 17.09
C ARG A 96 -1.21 18.63 17.05
N GLY A 97 -2.45 18.90 17.48
CA GLY A 97 -3.54 17.94 17.41
C GLY A 97 -3.86 17.53 15.96
N PHE A 98 -3.57 18.38 14.97
CA PHE A 98 -3.75 18.08 13.55
C PHE A 98 -2.67 17.16 12.97
N LEU A 99 -1.62 16.83 13.72
CA LEU A 99 -0.65 15.81 13.33
C LEU A 99 -1.19 14.38 13.44
N SER A 100 -2.35 14.18 14.09
CA SER A 100 -3.08 12.92 14.02
C SER A 100 -3.87 12.86 12.72
N VAL A 101 -3.53 11.92 11.84
CA VAL A 101 -4.19 11.78 10.53
C VAL A 101 -4.99 10.47 10.49
N ASP A 102 -6.30 10.59 10.64
CA ASP A 102 -7.22 9.45 10.71
C ASP A 102 -7.52 8.85 9.34
N ALA A 103 -7.62 9.72 8.32
CA ALA A 103 -7.85 9.28 6.94
C ALA A 103 -7.11 10.18 5.95
N MET A 104 -6.80 9.62 4.79
CA MET A 104 -6.28 10.38 3.65
C MET A 104 -6.77 9.80 2.33
N CYS A 105 -6.87 10.65 1.32
CA CYS A 105 -7.29 10.29 -0.02
C CYS A 105 -6.57 11.19 -1.04
N VAL A 106 -6.05 10.61 -2.11
CA VAL A 106 -5.53 11.35 -3.26
C VAL A 106 -6.69 11.71 -4.20
N ASP A 107 -6.65 12.89 -4.79
CA ASP A 107 -7.62 13.26 -5.81
C ASP A 107 -7.47 12.35 -7.04
N PRO A 108 -8.55 11.76 -7.56
CA PRO A 108 -8.46 10.83 -8.68
C PRO A 108 -8.05 11.47 -10.01
N ASN A 109 -8.03 12.81 -10.09
CA ASN A 109 -7.66 13.56 -11.28
C ASN A 109 -6.35 14.33 -11.13
N ASP A 110 -5.80 14.39 -9.91
CA ASP A 110 -4.61 15.18 -9.60
C ASP A 110 -3.84 14.56 -8.42
N ASP A 111 -2.82 13.78 -8.72
CA ASP A 111 -2.00 13.09 -7.73
C ASP A 111 -1.25 14.01 -6.75
N ASP A 112 -1.10 15.30 -7.08
CA ASP A 112 -0.50 16.30 -6.20
C ASP A 112 -1.51 16.87 -5.18
N THR A 113 -2.79 16.58 -5.34
CA THR A 113 -3.83 16.99 -4.40
C THR A 113 -4.17 15.87 -3.42
N LEU A 114 -3.90 16.11 -2.14
CA LEU A 114 -4.14 15.18 -1.03
C LEU A 114 -5.14 15.75 -0.04
N TYR A 115 -6.21 15.00 0.23
CA TYR A 115 -7.20 15.31 1.27
C TYR A 115 -6.83 14.57 2.55
N LEU A 116 -6.79 15.29 3.67
CA LEU A 116 -6.47 14.75 4.98
C LEU A 116 -7.63 15.00 5.96
N LEU A 117 -8.02 13.97 6.69
CA LEU A 117 -8.86 14.09 7.88
C LEU A 117 -7.93 14.07 9.09
N CYS A 118 -7.75 15.24 9.69
CA CYS A 118 -6.85 15.45 10.81
C CYS A 118 -7.60 15.77 12.10
N GLY A 119 -7.04 15.40 13.23
CA GLY A 119 -7.50 15.78 14.54
C GLY A 119 -7.40 14.65 15.56
N CYS A 120 -7.22 15.03 16.81
CA CYS A 120 -7.20 14.10 17.93
C CYS A 120 -8.04 14.66 19.08
N ALA A 121 -9.07 13.91 19.48
CA ALA A 121 -9.95 14.31 20.58
C ALA A 121 -9.25 14.39 21.96
N TYR A 122 -8.04 13.87 22.08
CA TYR A 122 -7.31 13.82 23.34
C TYR A 122 -6.48 15.08 23.65
N PHE A 123 -6.43 16.05 22.71
CA PHE A 123 -5.65 17.29 22.86
C PHE A 123 -6.54 18.54 22.87
N SER A 124 -7.79 18.41 23.28
CA SER A 124 -8.71 19.54 23.46
C SER A 124 -8.58 20.15 24.84
#